data_087aec0e1b79dd6f7c51ed8c316ce447
#
_entry.id   087aec0e1b79dd6f7c51ed8c316ce447
#
_cell.length_a   1.000
_cell.length_b   1.000
_cell.length_c   1.000
_cell.angle_alpha   90.00
_cell.angle_beta   90.00
_cell.angle_gamma   90.00
#
_symmetry.space_group_name_H-M   'P 1'
#
loop_
_entity.id
_entity.type
_entity.pdbx_description
1 polymer ?
#
loop_
_entity_poly.entity_id
_entity_poly.type
_entity_poly.pdbx_seq_one_letter_code
_entity_poly.pdbx_strand_id
1 'polypeptide(L)'
;MRKYKNKDNVQRQAYFSDRFFVGPQVPRYAIAEDEIFSKDFEEINYSISVKDAYIEHTHLVVVIDKAFLISCVKLLKNSLEYDMLMELSAIDYLAQKGGFEVFYEFLSLSKHKRIRIKCFLPKDEYIDSLTPFFKSANWSEREMYDMLGVKITGHHNLKRLIMPDDWYDHPLRKTYPLQGDEAASWYEVDKIFGKDARDIIGPEQRDPAAIDRYDTTRFARLGHEVPFGMDVSQFEPETPISYEEEEGNTLVKKLKPEESVVLKRRK
;
A
#
# COMPACT_ATOMS: atom_id res chain seq x y z
N MET A 1 36.24 -0.60 -0.62
CA MET A 1 35.21 -0.70 -1.66
C MET A 1 34.77 -2.13 -1.85
N ARG A 2 33.54 -2.51 -1.55
CA ARG A 2 33.08 -3.88 -1.79
C ARG A 2 32.85 -4.06 -3.29
N LYS A 3 33.60 -4.96 -3.91
CA LYS A 3 33.37 -5.31 -5.31
C LYS A 3 32.00 -5.96 -5.43
N TYR A 4 31.26 -5.56 -6.44
CA TYR A 4 30.03 -6.24 -6.85
C TYR A 4 30.30 -7.73 -7.01
N LYS A 5 29.62 -8.54 -6.26
CA LYS A 5 29.55 -9.99 -6.50
C LYS A 5 28.12 -10.28 -6.87
N ASN A 6 27.95 -10.87 -8.05
CA ASN A 6 26.65 -11.39 -8.43
C ASN A 6 26.28 -12.45 -7.37
N LYS A 7 25.46 -12.04 -6.43
CA LYS A 7 25.00 -12.92 -5.35
C LYS A 7 23.68 -13.51 -5.79
N ASP A 8 23.54 -14.81 -5.62
CA ASP A 8 22.23 -15.40 -5.41
C ASP A 8 21.74 -14.95 -4.04
N ASN A 9 21.46 -13.66 -3.94
CA ASN A 9 21.10 -13.04 -2.69
C ASN A 9 19.57 -13.01 -2.53
N VAL A 10 19.18 -12.63 -1.36
CA VAL A 10 17.78 -12.50 -0.95
C VAL A 10 16.96 -11.63 -1.92
N GLN A 11 17.56 -10.65 -2.56
CA GLN A 11 16.87 -9.80 -3.55
C GLN A 11 16.51 -10.55 -4.82
N ARG A 12 17.37 -11.45 -5.30
CA ARG A 12 17.01 -12.31 -6.43
C ARG A 12 15.92 -13.31 -6.09
N GLN A 13 15.88 -13.77 -4.85
CA GLN A 13 14.82 -14.65 -4.38
C GLN A 13 13.52 -13.89 -4.10
N ALA A 14 13.61 -12.65 -3.67
CA ALA A 14 12.45 -11.78 -3.49
C ALA A 14 11.84 -11.34 -4.83
N TYR A 15 12.64 -11.23 -5.87
CA TYR A 15 12.13 -11.09 -7.23
C TYR A 15 12.03 -12.50 -7.81
N PHE A 16 10.86 -13.02 -7.84
CA PHE A 16 10.57 -14.27 -8.52
C PHE A 16 11.25 -14.26 -9.88
N SER A 17 12.34 -15.00 -10.00
CA SER A 17 13.05 -15.16 -11.27
C SER A 17 12.19 -15.88 -12.29
N ASP A 18 11.16 -16.56 -11.81
CA ASP A 18 10.13 -17.17 -12.62
C ASP A 18 9.01 -16.15 -12.87
N ARG A 19 8.88 -15.72 -14.12
CA ARG A 19 7.79 -14.86 -14.57
C ARG A 19 6.42 -15.53 -14.44
N PHE A 20 6.38 -16.82 -14.26
CA PHE A 20 5.19 -17.63 -14.13
C PHE A 20 4.88 -18.03 -12.69
N PHE A 21 5.57 -17.43 -11.72
CA PHE A 21 5.25 -17.69 -10.34
C PHE A 21 3.81 -17.28 -10.05
N VAL A 22 3.02 -18.29 -9.78
CA VAL A 22 1.65 -18.12 -9.28
C VAL A 22 1.72 -18.26 -7.77
N GLY A 23 1.37 -17.20 -7.05
CA GLY A 23 1.27 -17.25 -5.60
C GLY A 23 0.33 -18.39 -5.15
N PRO A 24 0.63 -19.08 -4.06
CA PRO A 24 -0.27 -20.11 -3.55
C PRO A 24 -1.64 -19.49 -3.28
N GLN A 25 -2.68 -20.09 -3.86
CA GLN A 25 -4.05 -19.68 -3.60
C GLN A 25 -4.54 -20.37 -2.33
N VAL A 26 -5.18 -19.59 -1.50
CA VAL A 26 -5.85 -20.14 -0.32
C VAL A 26 -7.05 -20.96 -0.77
N PRO A 27 -7.21 -22.19 -0.27
CA PRO A 27 -8.36 -23.00 -0.61
C PRO A 27 -9.66 -22.35 -0.12
N ARG A 28 -10.68 -22.43 -0.96
CA ARG A 28 -12.02 -21.97 -0.65
C ARG A 28 -12.91 -23.19 -0.42
N TYR A 29 -13.74 -23.09 0.62
CA TYR A 29 -14.66 -24.15 1.01
C TYR A 29 -16.11 -23.68 0.83
N ALA A 30 -17.00 -24.64 0.67
CA ALA A 30 -18.42 -24.35 0.57
C ALA A 30 -18.99 -23.91 1.93
N ILE A 31 -19.95 -22.98 1.90
CA ILE A 31 -20.57 -22.45 3.12
C ILE A 31 -21.27 -23.56 3.91
N ALA A 32 -21.80 -24.58 3.21
CA ALA A 32 -22.48 -25.75 3.82
C ALA A 32 -21.58 -26.60 4.74
N GLU A 33 -20.27 -26.36 4.72
CA GLU A 33 -19.36 -27.06 5.64
C GLU A 33 -19.44 -26.55 7.09
N ASP A 34 -20.07 -25.40 7.31
CA ASP A 34 -20.24 -24.80 8.64
C ASP A 34 -21.71 -24.41 8.85
N GLU A 35 -22.36 -25.01 9.82
CA GLU A 35 -23.78 -24.79 10.10
C GLU A 35 -24.11 -23.37 10.56
N ILE A 36 -23.19 -22.72 11.28
CA ILE A 36 -23.38 -21.35 11.75
C ILE A 36 -23.31 -20.41 10.56
N PHE A 37 -22.29 -20.57 9.71
CA PHE A 37 -22.14 -19.74 8.52
C PHE A 37 -23.28 -19.98 7.51
N SER A 38 -23.80 -21.20 7.40
CA SER A 38 -24.95 -21.49 6.54
C SER A 38 -26.18 -20.67 6.97
N LYS A 39 -26.50 -20.68 8.25
CA LYS A 39 -27.64 -19.90 8.81
C LYS A 39 -27.42 -18.40 8.64
N ASP A 40 -26.24 -17.90 8.99
CA ASP A 40 -25.90 -16.49 8.87
C ASP A 40 -25.98 -16.03 7.41
N PHE A 41 -25.48 -16.87 6.48
CA PHE A 41 -25.53 -16.59 5.06
C PHE A 41 -26.95 -16.60 4.48
N GLU A 42 -27.82 -17.51 4.90
CA GLU A 42 -29.23 -17.56 4.48
C GLU A 42 -29.94 -16.24 4.85
N GLU A 43 -29.71 -15.73 6.06
CA GLU A 43 -30.30 -14.45 6.51
C GLU A 43 -29.74 -13.25 5.74
N ILE A 44 -28.44 -13.24 5.46
CA ILE A 44 -27.80 -12.21 4.64
C ILE A 44 -28.36 -12.24 3.22
N ASN A 45 -28.39 -13.42 2.58
CA ASN A 45 -28.83 -13.57 1.20
C ASN A 45 -30.33 -13.32 1.00
N TYR A 46 -31.14 -13.53 2.05
CA TYR A 46 -32.55 -13.16 2.04
C TYR A 46 -32.75 -11.63 2.00
N SER A 47 -31.89 -10.89 2.70
CA SER A 47 -32.03 -9.44 2.89
C SER A 47 -31.26 -8.64 1.85
N ILE A 48 -30.17 -9.18 1.29
CA ILE A 48 -29.18 -8.47 0.48
C ILE A 48 -28.77 -9.32 -0.72
N SER A 49 -28.62 -8.68 -1.87
CA SER A 49 -28.09 -9.34 -3.05
C SER A 49 -26.59 -9.61 -2.90
N VAL A 50 -26.23 -10.87 -2.80
CA VAL A 50 -24.85 -11.36 -2.68
C VAL A 50 -24.32 -11.72 -4.07
N LYS A 51 -23.09 -11.27 -4.38
CA LYS A 51 -22.41 -11.59 -5.65
C LYS A 51 -21.65 -12.91 -5.59
N ASP A 52 -21.00 -13.16 -4.47
CA ASP A 52 -20.19 -14.37 -4.23
C ASP A 52 -20.09 -14.60 -2.71
N ALA A 53 -19.99 -15.86 -2.30
CA ALA A 53 -19.77 -16.20 -0.90
C ALA A 53 -19.08 -17.56 -0.75
N TYR A 54 -18.10 -17.64 0.15
CA TYR A 54 -17.30 -18.84 0.40
C TYR A 54 -16.64 -18.77 1.79
N ILE A 55 -16.10 -19.87 2.25
CA ILE A 55 -15.29 -19.94 3.47
C ILE A 55 -13.80 -19.91 3.06
N GLU A 56 -13.03 -19.02 3.65
CA GLU A 56 -11.59 -18.88 3.46
C GLU A 56 -10.93 -18.61 4.80
N HIS A 57 -9.86 -19.34 5.15
CA HIS A 57 -9.19 -19.24 6.45
C HIS A 57 -10.14 -19.29 7.65
N THR A 58 -11.16 -20.15 7.61
CA THR A 58 -12.19 -20.24 8.67
C THR A 58 -13.08 -19.00 8.82
N HIS A 59 -13.04 -18.06 7.88
CA HIS A 59 -13.91 -16.89 7.84
C HIS A 59 -14.95 -17.06 6.73
N LEU A 60 -16.19 -16.69 7.00
CA LEU A 60 -17.18 -16.50 5.95
C LEU A 60 -16.84 -15.21 5.18
N VAL A 61 -16.61 -15.34 3.90
CA VAL A 61 -16.38 -14.20 2.99
C VAL A 61 -17.64 -13.98 2.17
N VAL A 62 -18.16 -12.77 2.19
CA VAL A 62 -19.35 -12.38 1.42
C VAL A 62 -19.03 -11.17 0.56
N VAL A 63 -19.27 -11.28 -0.74
CA VAL A 63 -19.04 -10.21 -1.71
C VAL A 63 -20.37 -9.57 -2.07
N ILE A 64 -20.51 -8.30 -1.79
CA ILE A 64 -21.72 -7.51 -2.01
C ILE A 64 -21.47 -6.31 -2.91
N ASP A 65 -22.53 -5.66 -3.36
CA ASP A 65 -22.44 -4.32 -3.92
C ASP A 65 -22.29 -3.28 -2.80
N LYS A 66 -21.50 -2.24 -3.05
CA LYS A 66 -21.29 -1.15 -2.07
C LYS A 66 -22.60 -0.48 -1.62
N ALA A 67 -23.63 -0.46 -2.47
CA ALA A 67 -24.93 0.10 -2.14
C ALA A 67 -25.62 -0.63 -0.97
N PHE A 68 -25.31 -1.89 -0.76
CA PHE A 68 -25.87 -2.69 0.32
C PHE A 68 -25.02 -2.71 1.60
N LEU A 69 -23.88 -2.03 1.62
CA LEU A 69 -22.92 -2.05 2.75
C LEU A 69 -23.61 -1.71 4.08
N ILE A 70 -24.29 -0.58 4.15
CA ILE A 70 -24.93 -0.13 5.38
C ILE A 70 -26.04 -1.08 5.84
N SER A 71 -26.83 -1.60 4.89
CA SER A 71 -27.88 -2.57 5.22
C SER A 71 -27.28 -3.88 5.75
N CYS A 72 -26.19 -4.33 5.14
CA CYS A 72 -25.44 -5.51 5.57
C CYS A 72 -24.89 -5.32 6.99
N VAL A 73 -24.24 -4.21 7.26
CA VAL A 73 -23.64 -3.89 8.56
C VAL A 73 -24.71 -3.82 9.67
N LYS A 74 -25.87 -3.25 9.37
CA LYS A 74 -27.00 -3.24 10.31
C LYS A 74 -27.50 -4.64 10.63
N LEU A 75 -27.63 -5.48 9.61
CA LEU A 75 -28.04 -6.88 9.78
C LEU A 75 -27.02 -7.65 10.61
N LEU A 76 -25.74 -7.53 10.27
CA LEU A 76 -24.66 -8.20 10.99
C LEU A 76 -24.65 -7.83 12.48
N LYS A 77 -24.77 -6.53 12.77
CA LYS A 77 -24.71 -6.04 14.15
C LYS A 77 -25.95 -6.36 14.97
N ASN A 78 -27.14 -6.14 14.39
CA ASN A 78 -28.38 -6.17 15.16
C ASN A 78 -29.02 -7.56 15.21
N SER A 79 -28.87 -8.37 14.16
CA SER A 79 -29.53 -9.68 14.05
C SER A 79 -28.55 -10.84 14.18
N LEU A 80 -27.36 -10.69 13.59
CA LEU A 80 -26.38 -11.78 13.51
C LEU A 80 -25.28 -11.71 14.58
N GLU A 81 -25.37 -10.78 15.51
CA GLU A 81 -24.46 -10.64 16.66
C GLU A 81 -22.96 -10.47 16.27
N TYR A 82 -22.66 -9.91 15.10
CA TYR A 82 -21.30 -9.48 14.77
C TYR A 82 -21.06 -8.07 15.30
N ASP A 83 -20.75 -8.00 16.56
CA ASP A 83 -20.73 -6.79 17.36
C ASP A 83 -19.38 -6.07 17.38
N MET A 84 -18.35 -6.67 16.81
CA MET A 84 -17.01 -6.10 16.76
C MET A 84 -16.48 -5.98 15.33
N LEU A 85 -16.16 -4.76 14.90
CA LEU A 85 -15.38 -4.51 13.70
C LEU A 85 -13.90 -4.56 14.06
N MET A 86 -13.23 -5.60 13.56
CA MET A 86 -11.83 -5.91 13.83
C MET A 86 -10.89 -5.09 12.96
N GLU A 87 -11.20 -5.03 11.67
CA GLU A 87 -10.33 -4.45 10.64
C GLU A 87 -11.19 -3.95 9.48
N LEU A 88 -10.74 -2.90 8.84
CA LEU A 88 -11.19 -2.49 7.53
C LEU A 88 -10.02 -1.88 6.75
N SER A 89 -9.95 -2.19 5.49
CA SER A 89 -8.95 -1.62 4.59
C SER A 89 -9.37 -1.82 3.13
N ALA A 90 -8.50 -1.43 2.20
CA ALA A 90 -8.75 -1.62 0.80
C ALA A 90 -7.53 -2.21 0.08
N ILE A 91 -7.79 -2.95 -0.99
CA ILE A 91 -6.78 -3.47 -1.89
C ILE A 91 -6.81 -2.65 -3.17
N ASP A 92 -5.66 -2.16 -3.58
CA ASP A 92 -5.54 -1.38 -4.82
C ASP A 92 -5.58 -2.31 -6.05
N TYR A 93 -6.65 -2.19 -6.82
CA TYR A 93 -6.84 -2.77 -8.15
C TYR A 93 -7.00 -1.70 -9.23
N LEU A 94 -6.51 -0.48 -9.00
CA LEU A 94 -6.66 0.64 -9.95
C LEU A 94 -6.16 0.28 -11.35
N ALA A 95 -4.98 -0.34 -11.44
CA ALA A 95 -4.38 -0.71 -12.72
C ALA A 95 -5.09 -1.87 -13.42
N GLN A 96 -5.68 -2.81 -12.67
CA GLN A 96 -6.29 -4.02 -13.21
C GLN A 96 -7.80 -3.89 -13.43
N LYS A 97 -8.50 -3.25 -12.48
CA LYS A 97 -9.97 -3.20 -12.45
C LYS A 97 -10.54 -1.78 -12.37
N GLY A 98 -9.67 -0.76 -12.32
CA GLY A 98 -10.09 0.64 -12.23
C GLY A 98 -10.70 1.05 -10.89
N GLY A 99 -10.34 0.38 -9.79
CA GLY A 99 -10.89 0.69 -8.48
C GLY A 99 -10.22 -0.05 -7.34
N PHE A 100 -10.90 -0.06 -6.21
CA PHE A 100 -10.45 -0.68 -4.98
C PHE A 100 -11.39 -1.83 -4.57
N GLU A 101 -10.84 -2.89 -3.99
CA GLU A 101 -11.62 -3.87 -3.25
C GLU A 101 -11.55 -3.51 -1.77
N VAL A 102 -12.65 -2.99 -1.23
CA VAL A 102 -12.75 -2.62 0.18
C VAL A 102 -13.25 -3.84 0.95
N PHE A 103 -12.62 -4.14 2.08
CA PHE A 103 -13.01 -5.25 2.93
C PHE A 103 -13.19 -4.83 4.39
N TYR A 104 -14.07 -5.51 5.07
CA TYR A 104 -14.44 -5.30 6.47
C TYR A 104 -14.45 -6.64 7.19
N GLU A 105 -13.71 -6.74 8.29
CA GLU A 105 -13.65 -7.93 9.13
C GLU A 105 -14.48 -7.74 10.39
N PHE A 106 -15.49 -8.55 10.56
CA PHE A 106 -16.33 -8.54 11.76
C PHE A 106 -16.13 -9.82 12.57
N LEU A 107 -16.25 -9.69 13.88
CA LEU A 107 -16.19 -10.78 14.85
C LEU A 107 -17.47 -10.82 15.66
N SER A 108 -18.04 -12.00 15.79
CA SER A 108 -19.04 -12.33 16.80
C SER A 108 -18.35 -12.98 17.98
N LEU A 109 -18.43 -12.34 19.16
CA LEU A 109 -17.87 -12.90 20.38
C LEU A 109 -18.69 -14.06 20.90
N SER A 110 -20.01 -14.05 20.71
CA SER A 110 -20.92 -15.13 21.15
C SER A 110 -20.74 -16.40 20.34
N LYS A 111 -20.59 -16.25 19.02
CA LYS A 111 -20.43 -17.36 18.08
C LYS A 111 -18.97 -17.82 17.89
N HIS A 112 -18.00 -17.02 18.32
CA HIS A 112 -16.57 -17.20 18.01
C HIS A 112 -16.29 -17.33 16.50
N LYS A 113 -17.04 -16.57 15.70
CA LYS A 113 -16.98 -16.60 14.22
C LYS A 113 -16.61 -15.25 13.67
N ARG A 114 -15.92 -15.28 12.52
CA ARG A 114 -15.54 -14.09 11.77
C ARG A 114 -16.19 -14.08 10.41
N ILE A 115 -16.61 -12.89 9.98
CA ILE A 115 -17.14 -12.66 8.65
C ILE A 115 -16.38 -11.52 7.98
N ARG A 116 -16.03 -11.71 6.72
CA ARG A 116 -15.41 -10.71 5.86
C ARG A 116 -16.39 -10.24 4.82
N ILE A 117 -16.74 -8.99 4.84
CA ILE A 117 -17.55 -8.37 3.80
C ILE A 117 -16.61 -7.68 2.81
N LYS A 118 -16.77 -7.96 1.53
CA LYS A 118 -16.03 -7.35 0.44
C LYS A 118 -16.96 -6.59 -0.49
N CYS A 119 -16.52 -5.41 -0.93
CA CYS A 119 -17.22 -4.67 -1.98
C CYS A 119 -16.21 -4.01 -2.92
N PHE A 120 -16.57 -3.90 -4.18
CA PHE A 120 -15.77 -3.20 -5.17
C PHE A 120 -16.19 -1.74 -5.24
N LEU A 121 -15.22 -0.83 -5.15
CA LEU A 121 -15.38 0.61 -5.25
C LEU A 121 -14.62 1.13 -6.47
N PRO A 122 -15.29 1.61 -7.53
CA PRO A 122 -14.65 2.32 -8.63
C PRO A 122 -13.86 3.54 -8.14
N LYS A 123 -12.78 3.90 -8.86
CA LYS A 123 -11.80 4.93 -8.46
C LYS A 123 -12.42 6.25 -8.00
N ASP A 124 -13.44 6.74 -8.71
CA ASP A 124 -13.99 8.07 -8.46
C ASP A 124 -15.26 8.06 -7.61
N GLU A 125 -15.65 6.90 -7.13
CA GLU A 125 -16.84 6.73 -6.32
C GLU A 125 -16.55 6.83 -4.82
N TYR A 126 -17.62 6.91 -4.04
CA TYR A 126 -17.59 7.04 -2.58
C TYR A 126 -18.13 5.77 -1.93
N ILE A 127 -17.65 5.50 -0.73
CA ILE A 127 -18.17 4.48 0.15
C ILE A 127 -18.64 5.10 1.46
N ASP A 128 -19.70 4.58 2.03
CA ASP A 128 -20.26 5.13 3.26
C ASP A 128 -19.43 4.73 4.48
N SER A 129 -19.27 5.68 5.40
CA SER A 129 -18.57 5.47 6.67
C SER A 129 -19.33 4.53 7.61
N LEU A 130 -18.58 3.64 8.26
CA LEU A 130 -19.09 2.78 9.33
C LEU A 130 -18.93 3.39 10.73
N THR A 131 -18.38 4.59 10.87
CA THR A 131 -18.19 5.26 12.17
C THR A 131 -19.48 5.44 12.99
N PRO A 132 -20.67 5.60 12.38
CA PRO A 132 -21.93 5.63 13.14
C PRO A 132 -22.27 4.29 13.83
N PHE A 133 -21.76 3.19 13.31
CA PHE A 133 -22.02 1.85 13.83
C PHE A 133 -20.88 1.33 14.71
N PHE A 134 -19.65 1.56 14.28
CA PHE A 134 -18.43 1.09 14.94
C PHE A 134 -17.41 2.21 15.08
N LYS A 135 -17.11 2.59 16.32
CA LYS A 135 -16.13 3.66 16.58
C LYS A 135 -14.71 3.27 16.14
N SER A 136 -14.40 1.98 16.09
CA SER A 136 -13.13 1.45 15.60
C SER A 136 -12.88 1.78 14.13
N ALA A 137 -13.93 1.99 13.33
CA ALA A 137 -13.81 2.36 11.92
C ALA A 137 -13.11 3.71 11.71
N ASN A 138 -13.16 4.62 12.68
CA ASN A 138 -12.68 6.00 12.53
C ASN A 138 -11.24 6.08 12.00
N TRP A 139 -10.32 5.38 12.65
CA TRP A 139 -8.90 5.48 12.31
C TRP A 139 -8.56 4.68 11.04
N SER A 140 -9.13 3.50 10.89
CA SER A 140 -8.91 2.66 9.72
C SER A 140 -9.49 3.29 8.43
N GLU A 141 -10.63 3.97 8.52
CA GLU A 141 -11.17 4.75 7.41
C GLU A 141 -10.27 5.92 7.02
N ARG A 142 -9.74 6.64 8.02
CA ARG A 142 -8.77 7.72 7.77
C ARG A 142 -7.47 7.20 7.16
N GLU A 143 -6.98 6.05 7.62
CA GLU A 143 -5.80 5.40 7.03
C GLU A 143 -6.06 4.99 5.58
N MET A 144 -7.20 4.38 5.30
CA MET A 144 -7.59 3.99 3.96
C MET A 144 -7.72 5.20 3.01
N TYR A 145 -8.26 6.31 3.51
CA TYR A 145 -8.28 7.58 2.78
C TYR A 145 -6.86 8.12 2.58
N ASP A 146 -6.05 8.18 3.64
CA ASP A 146 -4.71 8.77 3.61
C ASP A 146 -3.75 8.00 2.69
N MET A 147 -3.70 6.67 2.87
CA MET A 147 -2.75 5.81 2.19
C MET A 147 -3.15 5.42 0.77
N LEU A 148 -4.43 5.25 0.50
CA LEU A 148 -4.95 4.75 -0.78
C LEU A 148 -5.81 5.78 -1.53
N GLY A 149 -6.31 6.80 -0.85
CA GLY A 149 -7.17 7.82 -1.43
C GLY A 149 -8.60 7.34 -1.69
N VAL A 150 -9.07 6.40 -0.88
CA VAL A 150 -10.47 5.96 -0.92
C VAL A 150 -11.36 7.07 -0.37
N LYS A 151 -12.37 7.47 -1.15
CA LYS A 151 -13.30 8.54 -0.78
C LYS A 151 -14.41 8.00 0.11
N ILE A 152 -14.58 8.57 1.30
CA ILE A 152 -15.53 8.09 2.32
C ILE A 152 -16.56 9.16 2.62
N THR A 153 -17.83 8.80 2.51
CA THR A 153 -18.97 9.69 2.78
C THR A 153 -19.44 9.53 4.22
N GLY A 154 -19.77 10.64 4.88
CA GLY A 154 -20.37 10.61 6.22
C GLY A 154 -19.39 10.40 7.38
N HIS A 155 -18.10 10.37 7.09
CA HIS A 155 -17.09 10.36 8.15
C HIS A 155 -17.01 11.75 8.82
N HIS A 156 -17.06 11.79 10.16
CA HIS A 156 -17.13 13.05 10.91
C HIS A 156 -15.85 13.89 10.86
N ASN A 157 -14.69 13.29 10.60
CA ASN A 157 -13.40 13.97 10.58
C ASN A 157 -12.41 13.26 9.64
N LEU A 158 -12.69 13.29 8.34
CA LEU A 158 -11.84 12.66 7.33
C LEU A 158 -10.62 13.53 7.04
N LYS A 159 -9.57 13.35 7.81
CA LYS A 159 -8.26 13.99 7.65
C LYS A 159 -7.18 12.93 7.52
N ARG A 160 -6.04 13.32 6.95
CA ARG A 160 -4.87 12.44 6.92
C ARG A 160 -4.49 11.98 8.33
N LEU A 161 -3.94 10.79 8.44
CA LEU A 161 -3.57 10.17 9.70
C LEU A 161 -2.05 10.05 9.87
N ILE A 162 -1.38 9.62 8.83
CA ILE A 162 0.05 9.29 8.82
C ILE A 162 0.83 10.32 8.02
N MET A 163 0.34 10.66 6.82
CA MET A 163 1.00 11.63 5.96
C MET A 163 0.71 13.06 6.42
N PRO A 164 1.62 14.00 6.14
CA PRO A 164 1.37 15.43 6.34
C PRO A 164 0.12 15.91 5.58
N ASP A 165 -0.56 16.92 6.11
CA ASP A 165 -1.81 17.43 5.53
C ASP A 165 -1.63 17.98 4.10
N ASP A 166 -0.45 18.46 3.78
CA ASP A 166 -0.08 19.01 2.47
C ASP A 166 0.56 17.99 1.51
N TRP A 167 0.56 16.71 1.88
CA TRP A 167 0.98 15.65 0.97
C TRP A 167 -0.05 15.46 -0.12
N TYR A 168 0.37 15.47 -1.40
CA TYR A 168 -0.57 15.53 -2.53
C TYR A 168 -1.06 14.18 -3.04
N ASP A 169 -0.33 13.07 -2.80
CA ASP A 169 -0.67 11.74 -3.31
C ASP A 169 -0.89 10.73 -2.16
N HIS A 170 -1.04 9.46 -2.51
CA HIS A 170 -1.38 8.37 -1.60
C HIS A 170 -0.32 7.27 -1.68
N PRO A 171 0.54 7.13 -0.65
CA PRO A 171 1.77 6.35 -0.73
C PRO A 171 1.59 4.85 -0.93
N LEU A 172 0.46 4.25 -0.55
CA LEU A 172 0.22 2.81 -0.72
C LEU A 172 -0.44 2.46 -2.05
N ARG A 173 -0.72 3.42 -2.92
CA ARG A 173 -1.14 3.11 -4.29
C ARG A 173 0.00 2.42 -5.03
N LYS A 174 -0.32 1.36 -5.78
CA LYS A 174 0.68 0.64 -6.59
C LYS A 174 1.28 1.48 -7.71
N THR A 175 0.62 2.57 -8.07
CA THR A 175 1.12 3.57 -9.02
C THR A 175 2.10 4.55 -8.41
N TYR A 176 2.13 4.67 -7.07
CA TYR A 176 3.08 5.51 -6.36
C TYR A 176 4.44 4.81 -6.27
N PRO A 177 5.57 5.51 -6.55
CA PRO A 177 6.90 4.90 -6.48
C PRO A 177 7.20 4.37 -5.08
N LEU A 178 7.73 3.15 -4.97
CA LEU A 178 8.03 2.51 -3.69
C LEU A 178 8.99 3.33 -2.82
N GLN A 179 9.88 4.08 -3.44
CA GLN A 179 10.87 4.92 -2.75
C GLN A 179 10.44 6.39 -2.65
N GLY A 180 9.22 6.68 -3.01
CA GLY A 180 8.73 8.03 -3.15
C GLY A 180 9.11 8.67 -4.49
N ASP A 181 8.56 9.82 -4.73
CA ASP A 181 8.83 10.64 -5.89
C ASP A 181 9.80 11.79 -5.56
N GLU A 182 10.03 12.66 -6.52
CA GLU A 182 10.90 13.83 -6.32
C GLU A 182 10.40 14.74 -5.20
N ALA A 183 9.09 14.96 -5.12
CA ALA A 183 8.51 15.80 -4.07
C ALA A 183 8.77 15.20 -2.68
N ALA A 184 8.68 13.87 -2.56
CA ALA A 184 9.00 13.16 -1.33
C ALA A 184 10.47 13.32 -0.92
N SER A 185 11.39 13.30 -1.88
CA SER A 185 12.83 13.44 -1.61
C SER A 185 13.20 14.82 -1.07
N TRP A 186 12.47 15.84 -1.48
CA TRP A 186 12.73 17.23 -1.07
C TRP A 186 11.84 17.72 0.07
N TYR A 187 10.86 16.93 0.49
CA TYR A 187 9.83 17.40 1.41
C TYR A 187 10.40 17.97 2.72
N GLU A 188 11.29 17.24 3.37
CA GLU A 188 11.89 17.69 4.63
C GLU A 188 12.83 18.86 4.43
N VAL A 189 13.64 18.84 3.37
CA VAL A 189 14.54 19.96 3.04
C VAL A 189 13.75 21.25 2.83
N ASP A 190 12.68 21.18 2.04
CA ASP A 190 11.83 22.35 1.77
C ASP A 190 11.12 22.86 3.01
N LYS A 191 10.68 21.95 3.88
CA LYS A 191 9.96 22.33 5.11
C LYS A 191 10.85 22.91 6.20
N ILE A 192 12.05 22.38 6.36
CA ILE A 192 12.96 22.77 7.44
C ILE A 192 13.83 23.97 7.02
N PHE A 193 14.37 23.94 5.82
CA PHE A 193 15.39 24.89 5.35
C PHE A 193 14.89 25.81 4.24
N GLY A 194 13.74 25.52 3.62
CA GLY A 194 13.23 26.23 2.46
C GLY A 194 13.84 25.76 1.13
N LYS A 195 13.16 26.09 0.04
CA LYS A 195 13.57 25.67 -1.32
C LYS A 195 14.93 26.19 -1.76
N ASP A 196 15.33 27.34 -1.26
CA ASP A 196 16.62 27.96 -1.59
C ASP A 196 17.81 27.15 -1.05
N ALA A 197 17.57 26.31 -0.05
CA ALA A 197 18.59 25.43 0.51
C ALA A 197 18.88 24.20 -0.35
N ARG A 198 18.10 23.93 -1.39
CA ARG A 198 18.29 22.76 -2.27
C ARG A 198 19.64 22.72 -2.97
N ASP A 199 20.25 23.88 -3.21
CA ASP A 199 21.57 23.97 -3.82
C ASP A 199 22.73 23.59 -2.87
N ILE A 200 22.46 23.64 -1.57
CA ILE A 200 23.44 23.36 -0.52
C ILE A 200 23.17 21.98 0.09
N ILE A 201 21.90 21.65 0.32
CA ILE A 201 21.45 20.42 0.95
C ILE A 201 20.91 19.49 -0.13
N GLY A 202 21.48 18.30 -0.24
CA GLY A 202 20.97 17.27 -1.15
C GLY A 202 19.58 16.73 -0.75
N PRO A 203 18.87 16.07 -1.67
CA PRO A 203 17.60 15.44 -1.37
C PRO A 203 17.78 14.32 -0.35
N GLU A 204 16.76 14.08 0.45
CA GLU A 204 16.76 12.97 1.38
C GLU A 204 16.85 11.62 0.63
N GLN A 205 17.79 10.81 1.05
CA GLN A 205 17.89 9.43 0.60
C GLN A 205 17.17 8.54 1.59
N ARG A 206 15.99 8.10 1.20
CA ARG A 206 15.09 7.33 2.07
C ARG A 206 15.55 5.92 2.37
N ASP A 207 16.50 5.42 1.62
CA ASP A 207 17.10 4.13 1.89
C ASP A 207 18.60 4.14 1.55
N PRO A 208 19.45 4.68 2.45
CA PRO A 208 20.88 4.64 2.24
C PRO A 208 21.45 3.21 2.22
N ALA A 209 20.77 2.24 2.82
CA ALA A 209 21.14 0.83 2.72
C ALA A 209 20.75 0.24 1.37
N ALA A 210 19.76 0.84 0.74
CA ALA A 210 19.26 0.48 -0.57
C ALA A 210 19.85 1.35 -1.68
N ILE A 211 20.80 2.21 -1.44
CA ILE A 211 21.76 2.52 -2.50
C ILE A 211 22.40 1.17 -2.80
N ASP A 212 21.63 0.42 -3.51
CA ASP A 212 21.97 -0.93 -3.82
C ASP A 212 23.18 -0.84 -4.73
N ARG A 213 24.30 -1.08 -4.14
CA ARG A 213 25.57 -1.21 -4.85
C ARG A 213 25.49 -2.26 -5.94
N TYR A 214 24.38 -2.94 -6.04
CA TYR A 214 24.12 -4.02 -6.96
C TYR A 214 23.09 -3.68 -8.04
N ASP A 215 22.26 -2.67 -7.82
CA ASP A 215 21.27 -2.22 -8.78
C ASP A 215 21.21 -0.69 -8.80
N THR A 216 22.20 -0.09 -9.42
CA THR A 216 22.33 1.36 -9.53
C THR A 216 21.24 2.01 -10.38
N THR A 217 20.48 1.21 -11.15
CA THR A 217 19.36 1.73 -11.94
C THR A 217 18.10 1.93 -11.11
N ARG A 218 18.01 1.28 -9.95
CA ARG A 218 16.88 1.41 -9.04
C ARG A 218 16.84 2.77 -8.35
N PHE A 219 17.98 3.39 -8.20
CA PHE A 219 18.17 4.62 -7.45
C PHE A 219 18.49 5.78 -8.37
N ALA A 220 17.53 6.04 -9.26
CA ALA A 220 17.55 7.24 -10.06
C ALA A 220 17.64 8.45 -9.13
N ARG A 221 18.67 9.23 -9.29
CA ARG A 221 18.79 10.49 -8.59
C ARG A 221 17.99 11.52 -9.33
N LEU A 222 16.80 11.81 -8.84
CA LEU A 222 15.99 12.91 -9.34
C LEU A 222 15.94 13.01 -10.88
N GLY A 223 15.66 11.89 -11.55
CA GLY A 223 15.60 11.80 -13.00
C GLY A 223 16.91 11.45 -13.69
N HIS A 224 17.97 11.24 -12.92
CA HIS A 224 19.26 10.76 -13.43
C HIS A 224 19.50 9.34 -12.93
N GLU A 225 19.59 8.40 -13.84
CA GLU A 225 19.87 7.01 -13.53
C GLU A 225 21.33 6.69 -13.89
N VAL A 226 22.01 5.97 -12.99
CA VAL A 226 23.34 5.41 -13.31
C VAL A 226 23.22 4.14 -14.12
N PRO A 227 24.20 3.79 -14.97
CA PRO A 227 24.17 2.56 -15.74
C PRO A 227 24.08 1.32 -14.86
N PHE A 228 23.34 0.32 -15.32
CA PHE A 228 23.20 -0.93 -14.60
C PHE A 228 24.54 -1.60 -14.33
N GLY A 229 24.74 -2.04 -13.10
CA GLY A 229 25.95 -2.73 -12.69
C GLY A 229 27.15 -1.82 -12.38
N MET A 230 27.01 -0.52 -12.54
CA MET A 230 28.03 0.44 -12.12
C MET A 230 27.74 0.96 -10.72
N ASP A 231 28.79 1.10 -9.97
CA ASP A 231 28.78 1.80 -8.69
C ASP A 231 28.62 3.31 -8.95
N VAL A 232 27.84 3.96 -8.11
CA VAL A 232 27.61 5.40 -8.20
C VAL A 232 28.94 6.18 -8.13
N SER A 233 29.88 5.73 -7.32
CA SER A 233 31.20 6.31 -7.20
C SER A 233 32.08 6.14 -8.44
N GLN A 234 31.85 5.11 -9.22
CA GLN A 234 32.56 4.89 -10.49
C GLN A 234 31.95 5.70 -11.63
N PHE A 235 30.66 5.95 -11.55
CA PHE A 235 29.95 6.76 -12.53
C PHE A 235 30.24 8.25 -12.38
N GLU A 236 30.56 8.69 -11.17
CA GLU A 236 30.89 10.08 -10.84
C GLU A 236 32.28 10.20 -10.22
N PRO A 237 33.34 10.05 -11.01
CA PRO A 237 34.71 10.05 -10.45
C PRO A 237 35.08 11.39 -9.79
N GLU A 238 34.44 12.51 -10.20
CA GLU A 238 34.69 13.84 -9.66
C GLU A 238 33.78 14.23 -8.51
N THR A 239 32.81 13.38 -8.22
CA THR A 239 31.88 13.57 -7.11
C THR A 239 32.12 12.47 -6.10
N PRO A 240 33.07 12.63 -5.18
CA PRO A 240 33.27 11.61 -4.17
C PRO A 240 32.00 11.47 -3.38
N ILE A 241 31.40 10.31 -3.45
CA ILE A 241 30.53 9.85 -2.41
C ILE A 241 31.48 9.65 -1.24
N SER A 242 31.48 10.57 -0.30
CA SER A 242 32.20 10.38 0.95
C SER A 242 31.50 9.25 1.68
N TYR A 243 31.98 8.07 1.42
CA TYR A 243 31.66 6.91 2.18
C TYR A 243 32.53 6.96 3.42
N GLU A 244 32.04 7.57 4.44
CA GLU A 244 32.62 7.43 5.76
C GLU A 244 32.18 6.06 6.29
N GLU A 245 33.01 5.05 6.06
CA GLU A 245 32.74 3.70 6.56
C GLU A 245 32.67 3.67 8.08
N GLU A 246 33.21 4.68 8.76
CA GLU A 246 33.30 4.77 10.20
C GLU A 246 32.26 5.71 10.84
N GLU A 247 31.64 6.63 10.10
CA GLU A 247 30.69 7.61 10.65
C GLU A 247 29.31 7.70 9.95
N GLY A 248 29.05 6.86 9.02
CA GLY A 248 27.67 6.41 8.69
C GLY A 248 26.79 7.25 7.80
N ASN A 249 27.13 8.43 7.30
CA ASN A 249 26.27 9.18 6.41
C ASN A 249 26.86 9.34 5.01
N THR A 250 26.17 8.81 4.02
CA THR A 250 26.54 8.99 2.61
C THR A 250 26.01 10.32 2.11
N LEU A 251 26.87 11.28 1.95
CA LEU A 251 26.54 12.50 1.19
C LEU A 251 26.59 12.18 -0.30
N VAL A 252 25.43 12.18 -0.95
CA VAL A 252 25.34 12.00 -2.39
C VAL A 252 25.13 13.34 -3.04
N LYS A 253 26.08 13.78 -3.84
CA LYS A 253 25.97 14.99 -4.63
C LYS A 253 25.08 14.74 -5.85
N LYS A 254 24.20 15.69 -6.16
CA LYS A 254 23.39 15.65 -7.37
C LYS A 254 24.30 15.65 -8.61
N LEU A 255 24.07 14.69 -9.49
CA LEU A 255 24.73 14.63 -10.79
C LEU A 255 24.38 15.85 -11.64
N LYS A 256 25.34 16.39 -12.37
CA LYS A 256 25.03 17.36 -13.41
C LYS A 256 24.44 16.63 -14.62
N PRO A 257 23.53 17.26 -15.38
CA PRO A 257 22.92 16.63 -16.56
C PRO A 257 23.94 16.08 -17.57
N GLU A 258 25.10 16.74 -17.67
CA GLU A 258 26.20 16.40 -18.59
C GLU A 258 26.96 15.13 -18.17
N GLU A 259 26.92 14.82 -16.87
CA GLU A 259 27.63 13.69 -16.26
C GLU A 259 26.74 12.46 -16.06
N SER A 260 25.47 12.58 -16.40
CA SER A 260 24.49 11.54 -16.13
C SER A 260 23.87 10.94 -17.40
N VAL A 261 23.50 9.68 -17.34
CA VAL A 261 22.73 9.02 -18.39
C VAL A 261 21.28 8.96 -17.97
N VAL A 262 20.42 9.65 -18.71
CA VAL A 262 18.97 9.57 -18.51
C VAL A 262 18.43 8.39 -19.29
N LEU A 263 17.94 7.39 -18.58
CA LEU A 263 17.32 6.23 -19.20
C LEU A 263 15.86 6.55 -19.55
N LYS A 264 15.49 6.35 -20.81
CA LYS A 264 14.10 6.52 -21.26
C LYS A 264 13.14 5.47 -20.66
N ARG A 265 13.67 4.34 -20.25
CA ARG A 265 12.94 3.24 -19.58
C ARG A 265 13.87 2.57 -18.59
N ARG A 266 13.35 2.24 -17.42
CA ARG A 266 14.02 1.33 -16.48
C ARG A 266 14.11 -0.05 -17.14
N LYS A 267 15.30 -0.64 -17.07
CA LYS A 267 15.52 -2.01 -17.52
C LYS A 267 14.90 -3.02 -16.59
#